data_f11111e6b3be18b4b582f350c566c6d6
#
_entry.id   f11111e6b3be18b4b582f350c566c6d6
#
_cell.length_a   1.000
_cell.length_b   1.000
_cell.length_c   1.000
_cell.angle_alpha   90.00
_cell.angle_beta   90.00
_cell.angle_gamma   90.00
#
_symmetry.space_group_name_H-M   'P 1'
#
loop_
_entity.id
_entity.type
_entity.pdbx_description
1 polymer ?
#
loop_
_entity_poly.entity_id
_entity_poly.type
_entity_poly.pdbx_seq_one_letter_code
_entity_poly.pdbx_strand_id
1 'polypeptide(L)'
;VQSDRRGYKDLVTNIGWNELCSREFLADTEYEKFGYQPHDGMITDVGELKERGLAISCINLSCGYYEPHSDEEFTVKKDLLNCLALVRHIIENCTKIYPHINNSDCFDDEREYMHWEQYDEMSIIIDDILAKYPNVTAECLKEYYGIHYDMLTLEEFRQLLNEAKENIVEPNESIHGRKSSL
;
A
#
# COMPACT_ATOMS: atom_id res chain seq x y z
N VAL A 1 -9.46 3.42 16.41
CA VAL A 1 -9.73 4.26 15.23
C VAL A 1 -8.49 5.08 14.94
N GLN A 2 -8.02 5.04 13.73
CA GLN A 2 -6.98 5.91 13.18
C GLN A 2 -7.66 6.97 12.29
N SER A 3 -7.11 8.18 12.20
CA SER A 3 -7.65 9.27 11.38
C SER A 3 -6.52 10.08 10.77
N ASP A 4 -5.85 9.49 9.79
CA ASP A 4 -4.69 10.08 9.10
C ASP A 4 -4.72 9.90 7.58
N ARG A 5 -5.81 9.33 7.04
CA ARG A 5 -5.93 9.10 5.61
C ARG A 5 -6.25 10.41 4.88
N ARG A 6 -5.61 10.63 3.73
CA ARG A 6 -5.91 11.75 2.83
C ARG A 6 -7.36 11.70 2.31
N GLY A 7 -7.88 12.83 1.85
CA GLY A 7 -9.21 12.95 1.29
C GLY A 7 -10.30 13.07 2.35
N TYR A 8 -11.52 12.74 1.99
CA TYR A 8 -12.66 12.83 2.87
C TYR A 8 -13.65 11.70 2.61
N LYS A 9 -14.33 11.25 3.66
CA LYS A 9 -15.41 10.24 3.59
C LYS A 9 -14.96 8.81 3.23
N ASP A 10 -13.68 8.52 3.16
CA ASP A 10 -13.21 7.14 3.05
C ASP A 10 -13.00 6.55 4.43
N LEU A 11 -13.50 5.35 4.62
CA LEU A 11 -13.33 4.54 5.80
C LEU A 11 -12.66 3.23 5.40
N VAL A 12 -11.37 3.10 5.71
CA VAL A 12 -10.62 1.89 5.38
C VAL A 12 -11.03 0.78 6.33
N THR A 13 -11.58 -0.28 5.76
CA THR A 13 -12.02 -1.50 6.45
C THR A 13 -11.19 -2.72 6.09
N ASN A 14 -10.47 -2.65 4.97
CA ASN A 14 -9.67 -3.74 4.44
C ASN A 14 -8.31 -3.21 3.97
N ILE A 15 -7.31 -4.07 4.02
CA ILE A 15 -6.03 -3.89 3.34
C ILE A 15 -5.83 -5.14 2.51
N GLY A 16 -5.91 -5.01 1.19
CA GLY A 16 -6.02 -6.16 0.31
C GLY A 16 -7.17 -7.08 0.74
N TRP A 17 -6.87 -8.34 0.99
CA TRP A 17 -7.84 -9.33 1.45
C TRP A 17 -8.08 -9.32 2.98
N ASN A 18 -7.31 -8.55 3.74
CA ASN A 18 -7.36 -8.51 5.19
C ASN A 18 -8.43 -7.54 5.70
N GLU A 19 -9.49 -8.08 6.28
CA GLU A 19 -10.48 -7.28 7.00
C GLU A 19 -9.86 -6.70 8.29
N LEU A 20 -10.06 -5.42 8.55
CA LEU A 20 -9.53 -4.74 9.74
C LEU A 20 -10.51 -4.73 10.90
N CYS A 21 -11.80 -4.99 10.64
CA CYS A 21 -12.86 -4.87 11.63
C CYS A 21 -13.99 -5.86 11.40
N SER A 22 -14.69 -6.18 12.50
CA SER A 22 -15.90 -6.99 12.44
C SER A 22 -17.08 -6.19 11.84
N ARG A 23 -18.01 -6.89 11.22
CA ARG A 23 -19.25 -6.30 10.70
C ARG A 23 -20.09 -5.64 11.80
N GLU A 24 -20.04 -6.20 13.01
CA GLU A 24 -20.74 -5.64 14.17
C GLU A 24 -20.16 -4.26 14.54
N PHE A 25 -18.83 -4.14 14.64
CA PHE A 25 -18.18 -2.88 14.89
C PHE A 25 -18.53 -1.86 13.81
N LEU A 26 -18.42 -2.24 12.56
CA LEU A 26 -18.70 -1.38 11.43
C LEU A 26 -20.16 -0.85 11.48
N ALA A 27 -21.12 -1.71 11.78
CA ALA A 27 -22.52 -1.32 11.93
C ALA A 27 -22.72 -0.34 13.09
N ASP A 28 -22.09 -0.58 14.25
CA ASP A 28 -22.22 0.27 15.44
C ASP A 28 -21.54 1.65 15.27
N THR A 29 -20.61 1.80 14.32
CA THR A 29 -20.02 3.12 14.00
C THR A 29 -20.99 4.07 13.35
N GLU A 30 -22.06 3.59 12.73
CA GLU A 30 -23.06 4.37 11.97
C GLU A 30 -22.42 5.38 10.97
N TYR A 31 -21.27 5.02 10.39
CA TYR A 31 -20.43 5.86 9.53
C TYR A 31 -21.20 6.53 8.38
N GLU A 32 -22.25 5.88 7.88
CA GLU A 32 -23.09 6.38 6.79
C GLU A 32 -23.78 7.69 7.14
N LYS A 33 -24.13 7.92 8.43
CA LYS A 33 -24.72 9.18 8.91
C LYS A 33 -23.80 10.38 8.70
N PHE A 34 -22.49 10.12 8.62
CA PHE A 34 -21.45 11.12 8.39
C PHE A 34 -21.00 11.17 6.91
N GLY A 35 -21.65 10.35 6.07
CA GLY A 35 -21.40 10.24 4.64
C GLY A 35 -20.09 9.49 4.31
N TYR A 36 -19.54 8.74 5.25
CA TYR A 36 -18.40 7.87 4.99
C TYR A 36 -18.84 6.61 4.26
N GLN A 37 -17.90 6.02 3.53
CA GLN A 37 -18.09 4.75 2.83
C GLN A 37 -16.87 3.83 3.04
N PRO A 38 -17.09 2.53 3.18
CA PRO A 38 -16.03 1.55 3.22
C PRO A 38 -15.14 1.64 1.98
N HIS A 39 -13.85 1.52 2.20
CA HIS A 39 -12.85 1.59 1.15
C HIS A 39 -11.70 0.63 1.46
N ASP A 40 -11.08 0.09 0.44
CA ASP A 40 -9.85 -0.67 0.58
C ASP A 40 -8.66 0.27 0.73
N GLY A 41 -7.76 -0.07 1.64
CA GLY A 41 -6.50 0.63 1.84
C GLY A 41 -5.33 -0.18 1.29
N MET A 42 -4.19 0.47 1.13
CA MET A 42 -2.93 -0.22 0.78
C MET A 42 -2.06 -0.39 2.02
N ILE A 43 -1.63 0.70 2.62
CA ILE A 43 -0.76 0.72 3.81
C ILE A 43 -1.39 1.61 4.88
N THR A 44 -1.42 1.14 6.11
CA THR A 44 -1.88 1.91 7.27
C THR A 44 -1.30 1.29 8.55
N ASP A 45 -1.00 2.13 9.55
CA ASP A 45 -0.52 1.66 10.86
C ASP A 45 -1.47 0.66 11.52
N VAL A 46 -2.77 0.74 11.19
CA VAL A 46 -3.77 -0.23 11.65
C VAL A 46 -3.47 -1.63 11.13
N GLY A 47 -3.03 -1.75 9.87
CA GLY A 47 -2.60 -3.03 9.29
C GLY A 47 -1.43 -3.61 10.08
N GLU A 48 -0.39 -2.83 10.29
CA GLU A 48 0.79 -3.22 11.07
C GLU A 48 0.43 -3.65 12.50
N LEU A 49 -0.49 -2.93 13.17
CA LEU A 49 -0.97 -3.31 14.49
C LEU A 49 -1.71 -4.66 14.47
N LYS A 50 -2.50 -4.93 13.43
CA LYS A 50 -3.20 -6.22 13.25
C LYS A 50 -2.22 -7.36 13.04
N GLU A 51 -1.21 -7.18 12.22
CA GLU A 51 -0.14 -8.16 11.98
C GLU A 51 0.64 -8.47 13.25
N ARG A 52 0.81 -7.49 14.12
CA ARG A 52 1.42 -7.67 15.45
C ARG A 52 0.48 -8.25 16.52
N GLY A 53 -0.70 -8.73 16.12
CA GLY A 53 -1.61 -9.44 16.99
C GLY A 53 -2.64 -8.58 17.72
N LEU A 54 -2.91 -7.35 17.26
CA LEU A 54 -4.00 -6.55 17.80
C LEU A 54 -5.36 -7.20 17.50
N ALA A 55 -5.94 -7.87 18.49
CA ALA A 55 -7.13 -8.71 18.36
C ALA A 55 -8.47 -7.94 18.52
N ILE A 56 -8.52 -6.67 18.12
CA ILE A 56 -9.74 -5.84 18.14
C ILE A 56 -9.99 -5.21 16.78
N SER A 57 -11.25 -4.84 16.54
CA SER A 57 -11.67 -4.15 15.32
C SER A 57 -11.02 -2.77 15.21
N CYS A 58 -10.51 -2.46 14.02
CA CYS A 58 -9.84 -1.22 13.70
C CYS A 58 -10.36 -0.65 12.39
N ILE A 59 -10.27 0.67 12.23
CA ILE A 59 -10.56 1.38 10.98
C ILE A 59 -9.60 2.56 10.84
N ASN A 60 -9.37 2.99 9.59
CA ASN A 60 -8.69 4.25 9.31
C ASN A 60 -9.62 5.19 8.51
N LEU A 61 -9.71 6.45 8.94
CA LEU A 61 -10.61 7.46 8.40
C LEU A 61 -9.82 8.51 7.61
N SER A 62 -10.36 8.91 6.47
CA SER A 62 -9.90 10.13 5.83
C SER A 62 -10.29 11.34 6.67
N CYS A 63 -9.35 12.27 6.86
CA CYS A 63 -9.50 13.36 7.81
C CYS A 63 -9.44 14.76 7.18
N GLY A 64 -9.59 14.85 5.87
CA GLY A 64 -9.73 16.14 5.18
C GLY A 64 -8.41 16.81 4.85
N TYR A 65 -7.31 16.09 4.76
CA TYR A 65 -6.07 16.65 4.23
C TYR A 65 -5.82 16.15 2.79
N TYR A 66 -5.12 16.95 2.02
CA TYR A 66 -4.92 16.79 0.59
C TYR A 66 -3.49 17.10 0.22
N GLU A 67 -3.04 16.63 -0.93
CA GLU A 67 -1.68 16.77 -1.46
C GLU A 67 -0.62 16.33 -0.43
N PRO A 68 -0.73 15.09 0.12
CA PRO A 68 0.15 14.60 1.18
C PRO A 68 1.61 14.63 0.77
N HIS A 69 2.48 14.97 1.73
CA HIS A 69 3.94 14.96 1.55
C HIS A 69 4.46 15.93 0.47
N SER A 70 3.71 16.98 0.16
CA SER A 70 4.10 18.03 -0.76
C SER A 70 4.14 19.40 -0.09
N ASP A 71 4.80 20.37 -0.71
CA ASP A 71 4.79 21.77 -0.26
C ASP A 71 3.40 22.43 -0.42
N GLU A 72 2.49 21.77 -1.11
CA GLU A 72 1.10 22.21 -1.35
C GLU A 72 0.09 21.49 -0.45
N GLU A 73 0.55 20.75 0.56
CA GLU A 73 -0.35 20.08 1.50
C GLU A 73 -1.27 21.06 2.21
N PHE A 74 -2.56 20.78 2.22
CA PHE A 74 -3.56 21.59 2.89
C PHE A 74 -4.65 20.75 3.53
N THR A 75 -5.36 21.36 4.48
CA THR A 75 -6.50 20.75 5.18
C THR A 75 -7.77 21.52 4.93
N VAL A 76 -8.85 20.81 4.55
CA VAL A 76 -10.19 21.38 4.43
C VAL A 76 -10.90 21.28 5.78
N LYS A 77 -11.10 22.43 6.43
CA LYS A 77 -11.70 22.51 7.78
C LYS A 77 -13.04 21.77 7.89
N LYS A 78 -13.89 21.84 6.87
CA LYS A 78 -15.20 21.17 6.87
C LYS A 78 -15.04 19.64 6.95
N ASP A 79 -14.09 19.09 6.20
CA ASP A 79 -13.88 17.65 6.13
C ASP A 79 -13.21 17.14 7.42
N LEU A 80 -12.27 17.91 7.96
CA LEU A 80 -11.67 17.65 9.27
C LEU A 80 -12.73 17.64 10.39
N LEU A 81 -13.64 18.61 10.42
CA LEU A 81 -14.71 18.65 11.41
C LEU A 81 -15.71 17.50 11.25
N ASN A 82 -15.97 17.04 10.03
CA ASN A 82 -16.80 15.86 9.79
C ASN A 82 -16.11 14.58 10.32
N CYS A 83 -14.81 14.43 10.08
CA CYS A 83 -14.03 13.33 10.64
C CYS A 83 -14.07 13.35 12.18
N LEU A 84 -13.83 14.50 12.79
CA LEU A 84 -13.90 14.67 14.24
C LEU A 84 -15.29 14.30 14.80
N ALA A 85 -16.35 14.66 14.09
CA ALA A 85 -17.73 14.32 14.48
C ALA A 85 -17.96 12.80 14.47
N LEU A 86 -17.47 12.10 13.43
CA LEU A 86 -17.55 10.63 13.39
C LEU A 86 -16.72 9.99 14.49
N VAL A 87 -15.46 10.41 14.70
CA VAL A 87 -14.60 9.87 15.76
C VAL A 87 -15.27 10.04 17.13
N ARG A 88 -15.83 11.23 17.40
CA ARG A 88 -16.57 11.48 18.63
C ARG A 88 -17.78 10.56 18.77
N HIS A 89 -18.55 10.39 17.70
CA HIS A 89 -19.71 9.49 17.68
C HIS A 89 -19.29 8.05 18.01
N ILE A 90 -18.21 7.55 17.41
CA ILE A 90 -17.68 6.22 17.68
C ILE A 90 -17.28 6.07 19.17
N ILE A 91 -16.57 7.05 19.73
CA ILE A 91 -16.18 7.03 21.15
C ILE A 91 -17.40 7.00 22.08
N GLU A 92 -18.45 7.75 21.75
CA GLU A 92 -19.66 7.85 22.57
C GLU A 92 -20.57 6.62 22.44
N ASN A 93 -20.57 5.91 21.31
CA ASN A 93 -21.54 4.85 21.02
C ASN A 93 -20.92 3.44 20.96
N CYS A 94 -19.67 3.29 20.52
CA CYS A 94 -18.98 2.00 20.49
C CYS A 94 -18.31 1.74 21.85
N THR A 95 -19.10 1.39 22.87
CA THR A 95 -18.63 1.29 24.27
C THR A 95 -18.17 -0.11 24.69
N LYS A 96 -18.26 -1.10 23.82
CA LYS A 96 -17.82 -2.47 24.06
C LYS A 96 -16.52 -2.78 23.31
N ILE A 97 -15.88 -3.88 23.67
CA ILE A 97 -14.77 -4.44 22.90
C ILE A 97 -15.37 -5.21 21.71
N TYR A 98 -14.84 -4.97 20.52
CA TYR A 98 -15.19 -5.68 19.29
C TYR A 98 -14.03 -6.57 18.87
N PRO A 99 -14.01 -7.84 19.30
CA PRO A 99 -12.94 -8.76 18.91
C PRO A 99 -12.89 -8.92 17.40
N HIS A 100 -11.69 -8.93 16.87
CA HIS A 100 -11.43 -9.20 15.46
C HIS A 100 -9.98 -9.66 15.30
N ILE A 101 -9.84 -10.91 14.92
CA ILE A 101 -8.55 -11.54 14.66
C ILE A 101 -8.53 -11.83 13.17
N ASN A 102 -7.51 -11.38 12.49
CA ASN A 102 -7.26 -11.85 11.13
C ASN A 102 -6.95 -13.34 11.23
N ASN A 103 -7.67 -14.17 10.49
CA ASN A 103 -7.33 -15.58 10.39
C ASN A 103 -6.03 -15.68 9.57
N SER A 104 -4.93 -15.71 10.28
CA SER A 104 -3.57 -15.73 9.72
C SER A 104 -3.20 -17.04 9.00
N ASP A 105 -4.12 -17.99 8.89
CA ASP A 105 -3.89 -19.24 8.14
C ASP A 105 -3.84 -19.04 6.61
N CYS A 106 -4.11 -17.80 6.12
CA CYS A 106 -3.96 -17.42 4.70
C CYS A 106 -2.66 -16.64 4.40
N PHE A 107 -1.84 -16.33 5.42
CA PHE A 107 -0.72 -15.39 5.26
C PHE A 107 0.47 -15.89 4.45
N ASP A 108 0.65 -17.18 4.29
CA ASP A 108 1.77 -17.68 3.48
C ASP A 108 1.53 -17.35 1.99
N ASP A 109 0.29 -17.52 1.50
CA ASP A 109 -0.04 -17.21 0.09
C ASP A 109 -0.08 -15.70 -0.19
N GLU A 110 -0.55 -14.87 0.76
CA GLU A 110 -0.65 -13.41 0.58
C GLU A 110 0.70 -12.72 0.67
N ARG A 111 1.59 -13.16 1.58
CA ARG A 111 2.97 -12.67 1.62
C ARG A 111 3.72 -13.01 0.35
N GLU A 112 3.51 -14.19 -0.19
CA GLU A 112 4.09 -14.61 -1.46
C GLU A 112 3.54 -13.74 -2.60
N TYR A 113 2.21 -13.46 -2.62
CA TYR A 113 1.60 -12.58 -3.63
C TYR A 113 2.11 -11.14 -3.55
N MET A 114 2.11 -10.53 -2.36
CA MET A 114 2.63 -9.16 -2.16
C MET A 114 4.13 -9.07 -2.49
N HIS A 115 4.87 -10.12 -2.19
CA HIS A 115 6.28 -10.22 -2.55
C HIS A 115 6.48 -10.23 -4.08
N TRP A 116 5.68 -11.02 -4.81
CA TRP A 116 5.73 -11.07 -6.27
C TRP A 116 5.28 -9.76 -6.91
N GLU A 117 4.26 -9.09 -6.34
CA GLU A 117 3.83 -7.79 -6.82
C GLU A 117 4.93 -6.74 -6.65
N GLN A 118 5.60 -6.70 -5.50
CA GLN A 118 6.74 -5.81 -5.27
C GLN A 118 7.93 -6.14 -6.19
N TYR A 119 8.15 -7.43 -6.45
CA TYR A 119 9.20 -7.88 -7.38
C TYR A 119 8.92 -7.40 -8.81
N ASP A 120 7.70 -7.57 -9.30
CA ASP A 120 7.28 -7.15 -10.63
C ASP A 120 7.32 -5.62 -10.78
N GLU A 121 6.86 -4.87 -9.78
CA GLU A 121 6.94 -3.40 -9.78
C GLU A 121 8.39 -2.91 -9.82
N MET A 122 9.26 -3.49 -9.00
CA MET A 122 10.67 -3.12 -8.95
C MET A 122 11.37 -3.48 -10.26
N SER A 123 11.02 -4.59 -10.91
CA SER A 123 11.53 -4.98 -12.22
C SER A 123 11.26 -3.92 -13.29
N ILE A 124 10.05 -3.33 -13.30
CA ILE A 124 9.70 -2.26 -14.25
C ILE A 124 10.53 -1.00 -14.01
N ILE A 125 10.80 -0.66 -12.77
CA ILE A 125 11.52 0.57 -12.39
C ILE A 125 13.02 0.46 -12.69
N ILE A 126 13.58 -0.74 -12.62
CA ILE A 126 15.04 -0.93 -12.61
C ILE A 126 15.69 -0.56 -13.96
N ASP A 127 14.98 -0.70 -15.07
CA ASP A 127 15.45 -0.27 -16.39
C ASP A 127 15.67 1.24 -16.46
N ASP A 128 14.74 2.02 -15.90
CA ASP A 128 14.84 3.47 -15.81
C ASP A 128 15.98 3.92 -14.88
N ILE A 129 16.20 3.17 -13.81
CA ILE A 129 17.31 3.42 -12.88
C ILE A 129 18.63 3.17 -13.56
N LEU A 130 18.79 2.05 -14.26
CA LEU A 130 20.01 1.70 -14.98
C LEU A 130 20.33 2.68 -16.11
N ALA A 131 19.33 3.20 -16.80
CA ALA A 131 19.51 4.21 -17.83
C ALA A 131 20.13 5.50 -17.27
N LYS A 132 19.82 5.87 -16.02
CA LYS A 132 20.34 7.06 -15.34
C LYS A 132 21.62 6.79 -14.54
N TYR A 133 21.71 5.61 -13.97
CA TYR A 133 22.76 5.21 -13.03
C TYR A 133 23.33 3.82 -13.39
N PRO A 134 24.13 3.72 -14.48
CA PRO A 134 24.59 2.41 -14.99
C PRO A 134 25.46 1.62 -13.99
N ASN A 135 26.02 2.29 -13.00
CA ASN A 135 26.87 1.68 -11.97
C ASN A 135 26.11 1.44 -10.64
N VAL A 136 24.78 1.53 -10.61
CA VAL A 136 24.00 1.26 -9.41
C VAL A 136 24.25 -0.17 -8.93
N THR A 137 24.29 -0.37 -7.61
CA THR A 137 24.44 -1.68 -6.99
C THR A 137 23.16 -2.09 -6.27
N ALA A 138 23.01 -3.39 -6.03
CA ALA A 138 21.86 -3.91 -5.29
C ALA A 138 21.78 -3.37 -3.86
N GLU A 139 22.94 -3.11 -3.24
CA GLU A 139 23.03 -2.50 -1.92
C GLU A 139 22.44 -1.08 -1.93
N CYS A 140 22.76 -0.27 -2.93
CA CYS A 140 22.18 1.07 -3.10
C CYS A 140 20.67 1.00 -3.36
N LEU A 141 20.21 0.03 -4.17
CA LEU A 141 18.79 -0.19 -4.43
C LEU A 141 18.05 -0.58 -3.15
N LYS A 142 18.58 -1.53 -2.38
CA LYS A 142 17.98 -1.96 -1.11
C LYS A 142 17.98 -0.84 -0.07
N GLU A 143 19.02 -0.02 -0.01
CA GLU A 143 19.10 1.11 0.91
C GLU A 143 18.05 2.18 0.58
N TYR A 144 17.86 2.50 -0.70
CA TYR A 144 16.96 3.57 -1.13
C TYR A 144 15.50 3.12 -1.25
N TYR A 145 15.26 1.97 -1.85
CA TYR A 145 13.92 1.46 -2.15
C TYR A 145 13.41 0.46 -1.13
N GLY A 146 14.26 -0.14 -0.31
CA GLY A 146 13.86 -1.18 0.64
C GLY A 146 12.86 -0.75 1.72
N ILE A 147 12.60 0.56 1.87
CA ILE A 147 11.53 1.07 2.73
C ILE A 147 10.16 0.81 2.09
N HIS A 148 10.06 0.90 0.75
CA HIS A 148 8.83 0.71 -0.01
C HIS A 148 8.68 -0.73 -0.51
N TYR A 149 9.78 -1.42 -0.71
CA TYR A 149 9.87 -2.81 -1.18
C TYR A 149 10.55 -3.67 -0.10
N ASP A 150 10.01 -3.61 1.10
CA ASP A 150 10.59 -4.22 2.31
C ASP A 150 10.57 -5.76 2.26
N MET A 151 9.66 -6.35 1.51
CA MET A 151 9.60 -7.79 1.29
C MET A 151 10.70 -8.32 0.36
N LEU A 152 11.30 -7.48 -0.46
CA LEU A 152 12.41 -7.88 -1.33
C LEU A 152 13.71 -7.98 -0.55
N THR A 153 14.36 -9.11 -0.66
CA THR A 153 15.68 -9.35 -0.07
C THR A 153 16.80 -8.69 -0.90
N LEU A 154 17.97 -8.53 -0.30
CA LEU A 154 19.14 -8.03 -1.05
C LEU A 154 19.50 -8.94 -2.25
N GLU A 155 19.29 -10.25 -2.13
CA GLU A 155 19.57 -11.18 -3.21
C GLU A 155 18.61 -10.99 -4.39
N GLU A 156 17.35 -10.70 -4.14
CA GLU A 156 16.35 -10.39 -5.17
C GLU A 156 16.65 -9.06 -5.87
N PHE A 157 17.08 -8.04 -5.15
CA PHE A 157 17.59 -6.81 -5.79
C PHE A 157 18.81 -7.09 -6.69
N ARG A 158 19.69 -8.02 -6.32
CA ARG A 158 20.81 -8.45 -7.18
C ARG A 158 20.33 -9.19 -8.41
N GLN A 159 19.37 -10.09 -8.25
CA GLN A 159 18.79 -10.84 -9.35
C GLN A 159 18.14 -9.90 -10.37
N LEU A 160 17.22 -9.04 -9.94
CA LEU A 160 16.56 -8.04 -10.78
C LEU A 160 17.56 -7.17 -11.54
N LEU A 161 18.59 -6.69 -10.84
CA LEU A 161 19.62 -5.85 -11.45
C LEU A 161 20.44 -6.62 -12.52
N ASN A 162 20.69 -7.90 -12.33
CA ASN A 162 21.40 -8.72 -13.31
C ASN A 162 20.52 -9.01 -14.52
N GLU A 163 19.26 -9.37 -14.34
CA GLU A 163 18.28 -9.60 -15.41
C GLU A 163 18.12 -8.36 -16.29
N ALA A 164 17.97 -7.19 -15.69
CA ALA A 164 17.87 -5.94 -16.41
C ALA A 164 19.16 -5.59 -17.20
N LYS A 165 20.34 -5.88 -16.63
CA LYS A 165 21.64 -5.68 -17.33
C LYS A 165 21.80 -6.62 -18.52
N GLU A 166 21.36 -7.87 -18.42
CA GLU A 166 21.39 -8.84 -19.52
C GLU A 166 20.48 -8.40 -20.66
N ASN A 167 19.29 -7.88 -20.36
CA ASN A 167 18.35 -7.36 -21.36
C ASN A 167 18.89 -6.13 -22.11
N ILE A 168 19.75 -5.32 -21.50
CA ILE A 168 20.41 -4.17 -22.15
C ILE A 168 21.52 -4.61 -23.10
N VAL A 169 22.17 -5.76 -22.85
CA VAL A 169 23.33 -6.25 -23.63
C VAL A 169 22.93 -6.96 -24.93
N GLU A 170 21.66 -7.36 -25.12
CA GLU A 170 21.15 -7.87 -26.40
C GLU A 170 20.47 -6.76 -27.25
N PRO A 171 21.21 -5.95 -28.02
CA PRO A 171 20.59 -5.11 -29.04
C PRO A 171 20.25 -5.97 -30.24
N ASN A 172 18.95 -6.26 -30.47
CA ASN A 172 18.33 -6.46 -31.79
C ASN A 172 19.26 -6.87 -32.95
N GLU A 173 19.68 -8.12 -33.03
CA GLU A 173 20.20 -8.74 -34.25
C GLU A 173 19.07 -9.40 -35.08
N SER A 174 17.93 -8.77 -35.28
CA SER A 174 16.92 -9.35 -36.16
C SER A 174 16.02 -8.34 -36.90
N ILE A 175 16.61 -7.28 -37.45
CA ILE A 175 15.95 -6.52 -38.54
C ILE A 175 17.00 -6.11 -39.62
N HIS A 176 17.63 -7.07 -40.27
CA HIS A 176 18.20 -6.83 -41.59
C HIS A 176 18.27 -8.14 -42.36
N GLY A 177 17.26 -8.46 -43.15
CA GLY A 177 17.26 -9.63 -43.99
C GLY A 177 16.01 -9.84 -44.85
N ARG A 178 15.41 -8.79 -45.41
CA ARG A 178 14.62 -8.95 -46.64
C ARG A 178 15.23 -8.11 -47.73
N LYS A 179 16.21 -8.69 -48.42
CA LYS A 179 16.59 -8.25 -49.76
C LYS A 179 15.44 -8.53 -50.69
N SER A 180 14.96 -7.49 -51.33
CA SER A 180 14.17 -7.49 -52.53
C SER A 180 14.91 -8.25 -53.64
N SER A 181 14.29 -9.20 -54.25
CA SER A 181 14.61 -9.67 -55.58
C SER A 181 13.32 -9.78 -56.40
N LEU A 182 13.24 -8.80 -57.34
CA LEU A 182 12.58 -8.82 -58.63
C LEU A 182 11.17 -9.41 -58.75
#